data_977999f0eaed3a983799971a45a26f12
#
_entry.id   977999f0eaed3a983799971a45a26f12
#
_cell.length_a   1.000
_cell.length_b   1.000
_cell.length_c   1.000
_cell.angle_alpha   90.00
_cell.angle_beta   90.00
_cell.angle_gamma   90.00
#
_symmetry.space_group_name_H-M   'P 1'
#
loop_
_entity.id
_entity.type
_entity.pdbx_description
1 polymer ?
#
loop_
_entity_poly.entity_id
_entity_poly.type
_entity_poly.pdbx_seq_one_letter_code
_entity_poly.pdbx_strand_id
1 'polypeptide(L)'
;MNEERKTVKVPNAVKRMLLSDEQVKAVIKQSRLKAAMTPDSIIITDQRIIRYSPSALGLHKEIEDYRYEDIANLKVDRGIMFATITAKRRFMSEDLVLDKLRKDQADYISRAIQENLRRMSTATSQAAAGQQTPPAPPEDPLQVLKLRFARGEITKEQFEEMKRALE
;
A
#
# COMPACT_ATOMS: atom_id res chain seq x y z
N MET A 1 -7.16 -29.41 -9.97
CA MET A 1 -6.84 -30.09 -8.71
C MET A 1 -7.06 -29.05 -7.61
N ASN A 2 -8.24 -29.09 -6.99
CA ASN A 2 -8.64 -28.18 -5.90
C ASN A 2 -7.95 -28.65 -4.62
N GLU A 3 -6.81 -28.02 -4.27
CA GLU A 3 -6.36 -28.08 -2.89
C GLU A 3 -7.32 -27.23 -2.04
N GLU A 4 -8.04 -27.91 -1.18
CA GLU A 4 -8.87 -27.32 -0.13
C GLU A 4 -8.05 -26.26 0.61
N ARG A 5 -8.34 -25.00 0.35
CA ARG A 5 -7.85 -23.90 1.18
C ARG A 5 -8.46 -24.11 2.56
N LYS A 6 -7.72 -24.78 3.46
CA LYS A 6 -8.08 -24.82 4.88
C LYS A 6 -8.39 -23.41 5.29
N THR A 7 -9.66 -23.13 5.52
CA THR A 7 -10.15 -21.83 5.99
C THR A 7 -9.54 -21.59 7.36
N VAL A 8 -8.40 -20.96 7.39
CA VAL A 8 -7.73 -20.62 8.66
C VAL A 8 -8.57 -19.55 9.31
N LYS A 9 -9.12 -19.89 10.48
CA LYS A 9 -10.03 -19.01 11.20
C LYS A 9 -9.30 -17.74 11.64
N VAL A 10 -9.87 -16.58 11.33
CA VAL A 10 -9.35 -15.28 11.81
C VAL A 10 -9.33 -15.30 13.34
N PRO A 11 -8.19 -14.93 13.99
CA PRO A 11 -8.12 -14.82 15.44
C PRO A 11 -9.18 -13.85 16.00
N ASN A 12 -9.81 -14.20 17.12
CA ASN A 12 -10.87 -13.36 17.68
C ASN A 12 -10.39 -11.95 18.09
N ALA A 13 -9.11 -11.83 18.47
CA ALA A 13 -8.51 -10.53 18.76
C ALA A 13 -8.49 -9.63 17.51
N VAL A 14 -8.11 -10.18 16.37
CA VAL A 14 -8.07 -9.46 15.09
C VAL A 14 -9.48 -9.12 14.60
N LYS A 15 -10.45 -10.05 14.75
CA LYS A 15 -11.85 -9.80 14.35
C LYS A 15 -12.45 -8.54 14.98
N ARG A 16 -12.08 -8.23 16.24
CA ARG A 16 -12.57 -7.05 16.96
C ARG A 16 -11.97 -5.74 16.48
N MET A 17 -10.87 -5.82 15.73
CA MET A 17 -10.13 -4.66 15.19
C MET A 17 -10.44 -4.39 13.72
N LEU A 18 -11.15 -5.30 13.05
CA LEU A 18 -11.57 -5.09 11.67
C LEU A 18 -12.61 -3.97 11.61
N LEU A 19 -12.48 -3.13 10.62
CA LEU A 19 -13.47 -2.11 10.29
C LEU A 19 -14.73 -2.78 9.72
N SER A 20 -15.86 -2.10 9.79
CA SER A 20 -17.18 -2.64 9.37
C SER A 20 -17.22 -2.99 7.88
N ASP A 21 -16.45 -2.29 7.07
CA ASP A 21 -16.32 -2.44 5.62
C ASP A 21 -15.07 -3.24 5.20
N GLU A 22 -14.21 -3.61 6.16
CA GLU A 22 -12.95 -4.29 5.91
C GLU A 22 -13.15 -5.80 5.66
N GLN A 23 -12.70 -6.28 4.50
CA GLN A 23 -12.85 -7.66 4.09
C GLN A 23 -11.54 -8.45 4.22
N VAL A 24 -11.58 -9.53 4.99
CA VAL A 24 -10.47 -10.48 5.06
C VAL A 24 -10.39 -11.29 3.77
N LYS A 25 -9.27 -11.21 3.06
CA LYS A 25 -9.00 -11.96 1.83
C LYS A 25 -8.27 -13.27 2.10
N ALA A 26 -7.37 -13.29 3.09
CA ALA A 26 -6.65 -14.50 3.47
C ALA A 26 -6.14 -14.45 4.91
N VAL A 27 -5.96 -15.63 5.49
CA VAL A 27 -5.25 -15.84 6.77
C VAL A 27 -4.17 -16.88 6.52
N ILE A 28 -2.91 -16.50 6.75
CA ILE A 28 -1.74 -17.34 6.50
C ILE A 28 -1.01 -17.52 7.83
N LYS A 29 -0.71 -18.78 8.18
CA LYS A 29 0.14 -19.09 9.32
C LYS A 29 1.57 -19.31 8.88
N GLN A 30 2.50 -18.66 9.55
CA GLN A 30 3.92 -18.90 9.32
C GLN A 30 4.32 -20.32 9.72
N SER A 31 5.38 -20.83 9.12
CA SER A 31 5.88 -22.17 9.42
C SER A 31 6.55 -22.22 10.80
N ARG A 32 6.32 -23.28 11.56
CA ARG A 32 6.98 -23.51 12.84
C ARG A 32 8.36 -24.09 12.60
N LEU A 33 9.40 -23.40 13.03
CA LEU A 33 10.76 -23.92 13.05
C LEU A 33 11.13 -24.60 14.38
N LYS A 34 10.43 -24.25 15.48
CA LYS A 34 10.64 -24.82 16.80
C LYS A 34 9.29 -25.10 17.48
N ALA A 35 9.17 -26.27 18.11
CA ALA A 35 7.93 -26.73 18.74
C ALA A 35 7.38 -25.82 19.87
N ALA A 36 8.22 -24.97 20.46
CA ALA A 36 7.88 -24.10 21.59
C ALA A 36 7.27 -22.74 21.21
N MET A 37 7.27 -22.37 19.92
CA MET A 37 6.76 -21.06 19.49
C MET A 37 5.41 -21.21 18.78
N THR A 38 4.43 -20.44 19.20
CA THR A 38 3.17 -20.28 18.46
C THR A 38 3.46 -19.51 17.17
N PRO A 39 3.04 -20.05 16.01
CA PRO A 39 3.31 -19.37 14.74
C PRO A 39 2.49 -18.09 14.65
N ASP A 40 3.10 -17.05 14.10
CA ASP A 40 2.41 -15.84 13.75
C ASP A 40 1.37 -16.10 12.65
N SER A 41 0.32 -15.32 12.68
CA SER A 41 -0.69 -15.31 11.64
C SER A 41 -0.64 -13.99 10.88
N ILE A 42 -0.58 -14.08 9.57
CA ILE A 42 -0.63 -12.93 8.67
C ILE A 42 -2.02 -12.88 8.09
N ILE A 43 -2.74 -11.83 8.38
CA ILE A 43 -4.10 -11.59 7.88
C ILE A 43 -4.01 -10.53 6.78
N ILE A 44 -4.48 -10.86 5.60
CA ILE A 44 -4.53 -9.97 4.45
C ILE A 44 -5.97 -9.51 4.29
N THR A 45 -6.17 -8.22 4.36
CA THR A 45 -7.45 -7.58 4.07
C THR A 45 -7.39 -6.81 2.75
N ASP A 46 -8.46 -6.17 2.37
CA ASP A 46 -8.50 -5.25 1.24
C ASP A 46 -7.91 -3.86 1.56
N GLN A 47 -7.64 -3.57 2.84
CA GLN A 47 -7.14 -2.26 3.30
C GLN A 47 -5.73 -2.32 3.88
N ARG A 48 -5.34 -3.44 4.54
CA ARG A 48 -4.07 -3.57 5.25
C ARG A 48 -3.62 -5.02 5.42
N ILE A 49 -2.38 -5.18 5.88
CA ILE A 49 -1.82 -6.44 6.36
C ILE A 49 -1.78 -6.37 7.88
N ILE A 50 -2.26 -7.41 8.55
CA ILE A 50 -2.23 -7.51 10.01
C ILE A 50 -1.35 -8.70 10.39
N ARG A 51 -0.31 -8.47 11.20
CA ARG A 51 0.48 -9.50 11.83
C ARG A 51 -0.04 -9.74 13.24
N TYR A 52 -0.36 -10.97 13.55
CA TYR A 52 -0.81 -11.41 14.85
C TYR A 52 0.18 -12.42 15.43
N SER A 53 0.86 -12.04 16.51
CA SER A 53 1.87 -12.83 17.22
C SER A 53 1.38 -13.18 18.62
N PRO A 54 0.84 -14.39 18.84
CA PRO A 54 0.47 -14.84 20.17
C PRO A 54 1.70 -15.35 20.94
N SER A 55 1.87 -14.94 22.20
CA SER A 55 2.91 -15.52 23.06
C SER A 55 2.65 -16.99 23.35
N ALA A 56 3.70 -17.75 23.67
CA ALA A 56 3.63 -19.18 23.92
C ALA A 56 2.65 -19.55 25.06
N LEU A 57 2.49 -18.67 26.05
CA LEU A 57 1.58 -18.87 27.19
C LEU A 57 0.20 -18.20 26.98
N GLY A 58 -0.04 -17.55 25.84
CA GLY A 58 -1.31 -16.89 25.54
C GLY A 58 -1.59 -15.62 26.36
N LEU A 59 -0.69 -15.22 27.24
CA LEU A 59 -0.84 -14.08 28.14
C LEU A 59 -0.60 -12.75 27.45
N HIS A 60 0.24 -12.73 26.41
CA HIS A 60 0.54 -11.56 25.61
C HIS A 60 0.19 -11.83 24.15
N LYS A 61 -0.34 -10.81 23.47
CA LYS A 61 -0.70 -10.85 22.06
C LYS A 61 -0.24 -9.56 21.43
N GLU A 62 0.63 -9.67 20.47
CA GLU A 62 1.07 -8.52 19.68
C GLU A 62 0.28 -8.49 18.39
N ILE A 63 -0.24 -7.35 18.05
CA ILE A 63 -0.98 -7.11 16.80
C ILE A 63 -0.40 -5.86 16.18
N GLU A 64 0.12 -6.03 14.97
CA GLU A 64 0.66 -4.94 14.18
C GLU A 64 -0.13 -4.85 12.88
N ASP A 65 -0.46 -3.66 12.45
CA ASP A 65 -1.12 -3.42 11.18
C ASP A 65 -0.29 -2.53 10.27
N TYR A 66 -0.37 -2.81 8.97
CA TYR A 66 0.44 -2.19 7.93
C TYR A 66 -0.46 -1.85 6.76
N ARG A 67 -0.78 -0.56 6.61
CA ARG A 67 -1.60 -0.08 5.50
C ARG A 67 -0.84 -0.20 4.19
N TYR A 68 -1.53 -0.54 3.11
CA TYR A 68 -0.90 -0.63 1.80
C TYR A 68 -0.32 0.71 1.32
N GLU A 69 -0.95 1.82 1.66
CA GLU A 69 -0.49 3.18 1.32
C GLU A 69 0.88 3.53 1.91
N ASP A 70 1.23 2.93 3.07
CA ASP A 70 2.52 3.13 3.73
C ASP A 70 3.65 2.30 3.12
N ILE A 71 3.34 1.34 2.26
CA ILE A 71 4.34 0.49 1.63
C ILE A 71 4.97 1.21 0.44
N ALA A 72 6.29 1.40 0.50
CA ALA A 72 7.07 2.04 -0.57
C ALA A 72 7.66 1.03 -1.55
N ASN A 73 8.16 -0.09 -1.04
CA ASN A 73 8.84 -1.11 -1.83
C ASN A 73 8.63 -2.50 -1.22
N LEU A 74 8.68 -3.51 -2.07
CA LEU A 74 8.53 -4.91 -1.69
C LEU A 74 9.72 -5.71 -2.18
N LYS A 75 10.43 -6.39 -1.27
CA LYS A 75 11.49 -7.33 -1.56
C LYS A 75 11.06 -8.73 -1.17
N VAL A 76 11.29 -9.71 -2.04
CA VAL A 76 11.01 -11.13 -1.78
C VAL A 76 12.33 -11.89 -1.89
N ASP A 77 12.80 -12.41 -0.76
CA ASP A 77 13.96 -13.29 -0.69
C ASP A 77 13.48 -14.75 -0.64
N ARG A 78 13.92 -15.55 -1.60
CA ARG A 78 13.56 -16.97 -1.69
C ARG A 78 14.76 -17.85 -1.31
N GLY A 79 14.73 -18.34 -0.09
CA GLY A 79 15.69 -19.33 0.38
C GLY A 79 15.39 -20.74 -0.15
N ILE A 80 16.16 -21.73 0.32
CA ILE A 80 15.98 -23.14 -0.08
C ILE A 80 14.64 -23.68 0.41
N MET A 81 14.31 -23.51 1.70
CA MET A 81 13.09 -24.05 2.31
C MET A 81 11.99 -23.02 2.49
N PHE A 82 12.35 -21.78 2.85
CA PHE A 82 11.42 -20.71 3.18
C PHE A 82 11.72 -19.46 2.38
N ALA A 83 10.73 -18.58 2.32
CA ALA A 83 10.86 -17.25 1.77
C ALA A 83 10.62 -16.20 2.85
N THR A 84 11.17 -15.00 2.63
CA THR A 84 10.98 -13.81 3.45
C THR A 84 10.49 -12.68 2.55
N ILE A 85 9.47 -11.99 3.01
CA ILE A 85 8.98 -10.76 2.38
C ILE A 85 9.37 -9.59 3.28
N THR A 86 10.04 -8.61 2.72
CA THR A 86 10.34 -7.33 3.38
C THR A 86 9.61 -6.23 2.65
N ALA A 87 8.67 -5.57 3.32
CA ALA A 87 7.98 -4.41 2.80
C ALA A 87 8.52 -3.15 3.49
N LYS A 88 9.21 -2.30 2.71
CA LYS A 88 9.70 -1.01 3.19
C LYS A 88 8.57 -0.03 3.33
N ARG A 89 8.56 0.72 4.43
CA ARG A 89 7.54 1.73 4.74
C ARG A 89 8.03 3.14 4.37
N ARG A 90 7.12 3.98 3.90
CA ARG A 90 7.45 5.33 3.39
C ARG A 90 7.94 6.30 4.46
N PHE A 91 7.33 6.26 5.64
CA PHE A 91 7.53 7.29 6.67
C PHE A 91 7.94 6.71 8.02
N MET A 92 8.27 5.42 8.08
CA MET A 92 8.59 4.72 9.30
C MET A 92 9.97 4.08 9.22
N SER A 93 10.68 4.02 10.36
CA SER A 93 12.01 3.41 10.45
C SER A 93 12.02 1.89 10.42
N GLU A 94 10.88 1.25 10.70
CA GLU A 94 10.78 -0.20 10.77
C GLU A 94 10.07 -0.76 9.55
N ASP A 95 10.71 -1.72 8.88
CA ASP A 95 10.15 -2.46 7.76
C ASP A 95 9.23 -3.57 8.26
N LEU A 96 8.17 -3.89 7.50
CA LEU A 96 7.42 -5.13 7.72
C LEU A 96 8.26 -6.31 7.22
N VAL A 97 8.62 -7.22 8.12
CA VAL A 97 9.34 -8.44 7.77
C VAL A 97 8.46 -9.66 8.06
N LEU A 98 8.13 -10.40 7.01
CA LEU A 98 7.37 -11.66 7.08
C LEU A 98 8.31 -12.80 6.71
N ASP A 99 8.90 -13.42 7.71
CA ASP A 99 9.85 -14.53 7.55
C ASP A 99 9.17 -15.91 7.59
N LYS A 100 9.94 -16.97 7.34
CA LYS A 100 9.51 -18.38 7.47
C LYS A 100 8.23 -18.72 6.71
N LEU A 101 8.01 -18.05 5.59
CA LEU A 101 6.90 -18.33 4.69
C LEU A 101 7.24 -19.52 3.78
N ARG A 102 6.26 -20.37 3.50
CA ARG A 102 6.39 -21.29 2.37
C ARG A 102 6.40 -20.48 1.07
N LYS A 103 7.01 -20.99 0.03
CA LYS A 103 7.17 -20.28 -1.24
C LYS A 103 5.83 -19.87 -1.85
N ASP A 104 4.83 -20.79 -1.80
CA ASP A 104 3.47 -20.53 -2.27
C ASP A 104 2.77 -19.42 -1.45
N GLN A 105 3.00 -19.37 -0.14
CA GLN A 105 2.48 -18.31 0.72
C GLN A 105 3.12 -16.96 0.39
N ALA A 106 4.44 -16.93 0.20
CA ALA A 106 5.14 -15.71 -0.17
C ALA A 106 4.67 -15.18 -1.55
N ASP A 107 4.46 -16.06 -2.53
CA ASP A 107 3.93 -15.68 -3.84
C ASP A 107 2.52 -15.10 -3.75
N TYR A 108 1.68 -15.70 -2.91
CA TYR A 108 0.32 -15.20 -2.69
C TYR A 108 0.32 -13.82 -2.02
N ILE A 109 1.09 -13.66 -0.91
CA ILE A 109 1.19 -12.40 -0.17
C ILE A 109 1.74 -11.30 -1.07
N SER A 110 2.83 -11.59 -1.80
CA SER A 110 3.47 -10.63 -2.70
C SER A 110 2.50 -10.14 -3.77
N ARG A 111 1.73 -11.04 -4.40
CA ARG A 111 0.72 -10.67 -5.39
C ARG A 111 -0.40 -9.84 -4.77
N ALA A 112 -0.90 -10.23 -3.59
CA ALA A 112 -1.95 -9.49 -2.90
C ALA A 112 -1.52 -8.05 -2.56
N ILE A 113 -0.28 -7.86 -2.08
CA ILE A 113 0.28 -6.54 -1.82
C ILE A 113 0.36 -5.72 -3.11
N GLN A 114 0.96 -6.28 -4.16
CA GLN A 114 1.13 -5.58 -5.44
C GLN A 114 -0.21 -5.20 -6.07
N GLU A 115 -1.20 -6.08 -6.00
CA GLU A 115 -2.54 -5.82 -6.52
C GLU A 115 -3.23 -4.67 -5.77
N ASN A 116 -3.14 -4.64 -4.43
CA ASN A 116 -3.70 -3.55 -3.65
C ASN A 116 -2.97 -2.23 -3.92
N LEU A 117 -1.63 -2.23 -3.98
CA LEU A 117 -0.85 -1.04 -4.35
C LEU A 117 -1.26 -0.50 -5.73
N ARG A 118 -1.47 -1.38 -6.71
CA ARG A 118 -1.92 -0.99 -8.05
C ARG A 118 -3.34 -0.42 -8.04
N ARG A 119 -4.27 -1.01 -7.28
CA ARG A 119 -5.63 -0.48 -7.14
C ARG A 119 -5.63 0.93 -6.55
N MET A 120 -4.80 1.17 -5.53
CA MET A 120 -4.68 2.49 -4.92
C MET A 120 -4.11 3.52 -5.89
N SER A 121 -3.08 3.16 -6.66
CA SER A 121 -2.50 4.07 -7.67
C SER A 121 -3.49 4.42 -8.79
N THR A 122 -4.30 3.46 -9.25
CA THR A 122 -5.35 3.72 -10.24
C THR A 122 -6.48 4.56 -9.67
N ALA A 123 -6.90 4.34 -8.43
CA ALA A 123 -7.92 5.16 -7.77
C ALA A 123 -7.46 6.62 -7.62
N THR A 124 -6.20 6.84 -7.22
CA THR A 124 -5.61 8.17 -7.13
C THR A 124 -5.51 8.85 -8.49
N SER A 125 -5.14 8.11 -9.54
CA SER A 125 -5.09 8.63 -10.91
C SER A 125 -6.47 8.97 -11.47
N GLN A 126 -7.50 8.19 -11.14
CA GLN A 126 -8.88 8.47 -11.54
C GLN A 126 -9.47 9.64 -10.75
N ALA A 127 -9.16 9.78 -9.47
CA ALA A 127 -9.56 10.94 -8.68
C ALA A 127 -8.89 12.23 -9.20
N ALA A 128 -7.63 12.16 -9.62
CA ALA A 128 -6.93 13.26 -10.26
C ALA A 128 -7.46 13.55 -11.68
N ALA A 129 -7.89 12.53 -12.43
CA ALA A 129 -8.51 12.70 -13.73
C ALA A 129 -9.97 13.24 -13.64
N GLY A 130 -10.66 12.92 -12.54
CA GLY A 130 -12.00 13.45 -12.26
C GLY A 130 -12.01 14.92 -11.82
N GLN A 131 -10.86 15.49 -11.48
CA GLN A 131 -10.64 16.92 -11.25
C GLN A 131 -10.03 17.66 -12.46
N GLN A 132 -9.98 17.02 -13.62
CA GLN A 132 -9.89 17.77 -14.85
C GLN A 132 -11.22 18.50 -15.00
N THR A 133 -11.26 19.73 -14.50
CA THR A 133 -12.17 20.75 -15.03
C THR A 133 -12.20 20.59 -16.55
N PRO A 134 -13.40 20.59 -17.18
CA PRO A 134 -13.49 20.61 -18.65
C PRO A 134 -12.47 21.64 -19.16
N PRO A 135 -11.79 21.40 -20.28
CA PRO A 135 -10.88 22.40 -20.82
C PRO A 135 -11.63 23.70 -20.81
N ALA A 136 -11.18 24.66 -20.02
CA ALA A 136 -11.69 26.00 -20.03
C ALA A 136 -11.67 26.46 -21.50
N PRO A 137 -12.67 27.17 -21.99
CA PRO A 137 -12.64 27.75 -23.35
C PRO A 137 -11.27 28.44 -23.47
N PRO A 138 -10.65 28.43 -24.67
CA PRO A 138 -9.27 28.87 -24.85
C PRO A 138 -9.05 30.18 -24.10
N GLU A 139 -8.34 30.08 -22.98
CA GLU A 139 -8.04 31.26 -22.16
C GLU A 139 -7.24 32.18 -23.06
N ASP A 140 -7.72 33.41 -23.18
CA ASP A 140 -7.03 34.51 -23.87
C ASP A 140 -5.54 34.46 -23.43
N PRO A 141 -4.60 34.27 -24.39
CA PRO A 141 -3.17 34.10 -24.07
C PRO A 141 -2.65 35.27 -23.19
N LEU A 142 -3.27 36.43 -23.28
CA LEU A 142 -2.99 37.59 -22.43
C LEU A 142 -3.39 37.36 -20.97
N GLN A 143 -4.45 36.61 -20.69
CA GLN A 143 -4.83 36.30 -19.30
C GLN A 143 -3.83 35.32 -18.64
N VAL A 144 -3.39 34.30 -19.38
CA VAL A 144 -2.37 33.37 -18.91
C VAL A 144 -1.07 34.11 -18.59
N LEU A 145 -0.67 35.04 -19.45
CA LEU A 145 0.51 35.86 -19.29
C LEU A 145 0.44 36.74 -18.04
N LYS A 146 -0.71 37.38 -17.79
CA LYS A 146 -0.98 38.17 -16.58
C LYS A 146 -0.92 37.34 -15.32
N LEU A 147 -1.45 36.12 -15.33
CA LEU A 147 -1.39 35.20 -14.18
C LEU A 147 0.04 34.77 -13.83
N ARG A 148 0.87 34.46 -14.82
CA ARG A 148 2.29 34.13 -14.62
C ARG A 148 3.09 35.30 -14.04
N PHE A 149 2.81 36.50 -14.53
CA PHE A 149 3.43 37.72 -14.01
C PHE A 149 3.02 37.98 -12.55
N ALA A 150 1.73 37.85 -12.23
CA ALA A 150 1.21 38.02 -10.87
C ALA A 150 1.77 37.00 -9.87
N ARG A 151 2.12 35.77 -10.34
CA ARG A 151 2.79 34.74 -9.52
C ARG A 151 4.30 34.90 -9.40
N GLY A 152 4.88 35.91 -10.09
CA GLY A 152 6.32 36.11 -10.10
C GLY A 152 7.12 35.08 -10.93
N GLU A 153 6.44 34.32 -11.80
CA GLU A 153 7.06 33.30 -12.66
C GLU A 153 7.82 33.91 -13.84
N ILE A 154 7.49 35.16 -14.21
CA ILE A 154 8.12 35.91 -15.30
C ILE A 154 8.40 37.34 -14.84
N THR A 155 9.47 37.95 -15.39
CA THR A 155 9.82 39.34 -15.12
C THR A 155 8.96 40.30 -15.93
N LYS A 156 9.00 41.58 -15.57
CA LYS A 156 8.26 42.63 -16.31
C LYS A 156 8.73 42.71 -17.75
N GLU A 157 10.02 42.59 -18.00
CA GLU A 157 10.59 42.62 -19.36
C GLU A 157 10.09 41.47 -20.22
N GLN A 158 10.08 40.27 -19.64
CA GLN A 158 9.55 39.06 -20.30
C GLN A 158 8.03 39.18 -20.56
N PHE A 159 7.29 39.77 -19.64
CA PHE A 159 5.87 40.01 -19.80
C PHE A 159 5.60 40.94 -20.98
N GLU A 160 6.31 42.07 -21.09
CA GLU A 160 6.13 43.05 -22.19
C GLU A 160 6.57 42.48 -23.54
N GLU A 161 7.62 41.68 -23.59
CA GLU A 161 8.10 41.01 -24.79
C GLU A 161 7.06 40.02 -25.33
N MET A 162 6.56 39.13 -24.44
CA MET A 162 5.54 38.16 -24.83
C MET A 162 4.20 38.80 -25.17
N LYS A 163 3.82 39.90 -24.53
CA LYS A 163 2.63 40.65 -24.87
C LYS A 163 2.68 41.21 -26.30
N ARG A 164 3.84 41.80 -26.69
CA ARG A 164 4.06 42.29 -28.05
C ARG A 164 3.99 41.23 -29.16
N ALA A 165 4.36 39.99 -28.77
CA ALA A 165 4.29 38.88 -29.72
C ALA A 165 2.87 38.34 -29.94
N LEU A 166 1.93 38.73 -29.07
CA LEU A 166 0.50 38.35 -29.14
C LEU A 166 -0.39 39.41 -29.75
N GLU A 167 0.09 40.63 -29.95
CA GLU A 167 -0.57 41.75 -30.66
C GLU A 167 -0.21 41.73 -32.16
#